data_46f4f062f43b8dc092c09d9f417f35dc
#
_entry.id   46f4f062f43b8dc092c09d9f417f35dc
#
_cell.length_a   1.000
_cell.length_b   1.000
_cell.length_c   1.000
_cell.angle_alpha   90.00
_cell.angle_beta   90.00
_cell.angle_gamma   90.00
#
_symmetry.space_group_name_H-M   'P 1'
#
loop_
_entity.id
_entity.type
_entity.pdbx_description
1 polymer ?
#
loop_
_entity_poly.entity_id
_entity_poly.type
_entity_poly.pdbx_seq_one_letter_code
_entity_poly.pdbx_strand_id
1 'polypeptide(L)'
;PSPLDEAKWGLAVIEDSLWDTIPKVYKRLNDIFRKNLGKDLPRGYNPIQFGSWMGGDRDGNPNVTAEVTKKVILFSRWQAAKLYEKELTKLIQDLSMKECSPKIKKIAGNSFEPYRVYLRPIRDKIRLTYQLIEKHLNNNKSLNEKKLLTDKNEILKPLREVRESLNLNRGQHIANADLLDLIRRVRCFGINLARLDIRQESSSHEKLIADVLNKKYKINFSSLSESKKINLLNSLIKQKKYFINNLKIKHKDNKEVWNTFKQISKEPEQCMGAYVISMTSKASDILSVYFLQKQAETKNX
;
A
#
# COMPACT_ATOMS: atom_id res chain seq x y z
N PRO A 1 6.03 -9.24 23.10
CA PRO A 1 6.19 -9.30 21.64
C PRO A 1 6.67 -7.95 21.09
N SER A 2 7.49 -8.01 20.05
CA SER A 2 7.93 -6.79 19.38
C SER A 2 6.80 -6.23 18.50
N PRO A 3 6.86 -4.93 18.12
CA PRO A 3 5.87 -4.40 17.20
C PRO A 3 5.78 -5.17 15.88
N LEU A 4 6.89 -5.73 15.40
CA LEU A 4 6.89 -6.55 14.20
C LEU A 4 6.15 -7.88 14.43
N ASP A 5 6.33 -8.52 15.58
CA ASP A 5 5.62 -9.77 15.93
C ASP A 5 4.11 -9.53 16.04
N GLU A 6 3.72 -8.40 16.63
CA GLU A 6 2.32 -8.00 16.74
C GLU A 6 1.71 -7.83 15.33
N ALA A 7 2.44 -7.16 14.45
CA ALA A 7 1.99 -6.94 13.06
C ALA A 7 1.85 -8.28 12.32
N LYS A 8 2.81 -9.19 12.49
CA LYS A 8 2.75 -10.53 11.86
C LYS A 8 1.53 -11.30 12.35
N TRP A 9 1.22 -11.21 13.64
CA TRP A 9 0.01 -11.83 14.21
C TRP A 9 -1.27 -11.28 13.59
N GLY A 10 -1.38 -9.95 13.51
CA GLY A 10 -2.57 -9.31 12.93
C GLY A 10 -2.75 -9.68 11.46
N LEU A 11 -1.66 -9.72 10.70
CA LEU A 11 -1.70 -10.08 9.29
C LEU A 11 -2.07 -11.56 9.10
N ALA A 12 -1.64 -12.44 10.02
CA ALA A 12 -2.05 -13.84 9.99
C ALA A 12 -3.55 -14.00 10.20
N VAL A 13 -4.15 -13.19 11.10
CA VAL A 13 -5.60 -13.19 11.30
C VAL A 13 -6.32 -12.75 10.03
N ILE A 14 -5.81 -11.73 9.34
CA ILE A 14 -6.38 -11.26 8.07
C ILE A 14 -6.33 -12.39 7.03
N GLU A 15 -5.20 -13.07 6.92
CA GLU A 15 -5.06 -14.21 6.00
C GLU A 15 -6.06 -15.33 6.34
N ASP A 16 -6.09 -15.76 7.59
CA ASP A 16 -6.88 -16.92 8.02
C ASP A 16 -8.39 -16.66 7.96
N SER A 17 -8.81 -15.43 8.22
CA SER A 17 -10.24 -15.10 8.37
C SER A 17 -10.85 -14.43 7.15
N LEU A 18 -10.11 -13.52 6.50
CA LEU A 18 -10.67 -12.61 5.50
C LEU A 18 -10.35 -13.01 4.07
N TRP A 19 -9.22 -13.66 3.82
CA TRP A 19 -8.81 -14.01 2.46
C TRP A 19 -9.87 -14.82 1.71
N ASP A 20 -10.42 -15.84 2.36
CA ASP A 20 -11.46 -16.68 1.76
C ASP A 20 -12.87 -16.12 1.93
N THR A 21 -13.06 -15.23 2.89
CA THR A 21 -14.36 -14.62 3.17
C THR A 21 -14.72 -13.52 2.16
N ILE A 22 -13.74 -12.73 1.75
CA ILE A 22 -13.99 -11.56 0.89
C ILE A 22 -14.68 -11.94 -0.44
N PRO A 23 -14.22 -12.93 -1.19
CA PRO A 23 -14.96 -13.30 -2.41
C PRO A 23 -16.40 -13.71 -2.16
N LYS A 24 -16.66 -14.39 -1.05
CA LYS A 24 -18.03 -14.82 -0.65
C LYS A 24 -18.92 -13.62 -0.36
N VAL A 25 -18.38 -12.62 0.35
CA VAL A 25 -19.12 -11.38 0.66
C VAL A 25 -19.45 -10.63 -0.64
N TYR A 26 -18.49 -10.48 -1.55
CA TYR A 26 -18.73 -9.82 -2.83
C TYR A 26 -19.74 -10.58 -3.67
N LYS A 27 -19.68 -11.90 -3.69
CA LYS A 27 -20.67 -12.71 -4.40
C LYS A 27 -22.08 -12.47 -3.85
N ARG A 28 -22.22 -12.50 -2.53
CA ARG A 28 -23.52 -12.27 -1.87
C ARG A 28 -24.04 -10.86 -2.15
N LEU A 29 -23.16 -9.86 -2.09
CA LEU A 29 -23.52 -8.47 -2.44
C LEU A 29 -24.02 -8.39 -3.88
N ASN A 30 -23.32 -9.05 -4.80
CA ASN A 30 -23.69 -9.05 -6.21
C ASN A 30 -25.05 -9.73 -6.43
N ASP A 31 -25.31 -10.85 -5.75
CA ASP A 31 -26.58 -11.55 -5.83
C ASP A 31 -27.74 -10.67 -5.33
N ILE A 32 -27.54 -9.98 -4.22
CA ILE A 32 -28.53 -9.04 -3.68
C ILE A 32 -28.78 -7.87 -4.66
N PHE A 33 -27.70 -7.33 -5.21
CA PHE A 33 -27.77 -6.22 -6.15
C PHE A 33 -28.54 -6.64 -7.42
N ARG A 34 -28.22 -7.83 -7.93
CA ARG A 34 -28.89 -8.39 -9.12
C ARG A 34 -30.38 -8.65 -8.85
N LYS A 35 -30.71 -9.21 -7.68
CA LYS A 35 -32.09 -9.49 -7.29
C LYS A 35 -32.94 -8.22 -7.20
N ASN A 36 -32.38 -7.15 -6.66
CA ASN A 36 -33.14 -5.92 -6.39
C ASN A 36 -33.08 -4.89 -7.52
N LEU A 37 -31.99 -4.86 -8.30
CA LEU A 37 -31.76 -3.84 -9.32
C LEU A 37 -31.61 -4.40 -10.74
N GLY A 38 -31.64 -5.73 -10.89
CA GLY A 38 -31.56 -6.37 -12.19
C GLY A 38 -30.21 -6.27 -12.87
N LYS A 39 -29.17 -5.90 -12.16
CA LYS A 39 -27.83 -5.71 -12.73
C LYS A 39 -26.73 -6.06 -11.73
N ASP A 40 -25.56 -6.35 -12.24
CA ASP A 40 -24.38 -6.67 -11.42
C ASP A 40 -23.81 -5.42 -10.72
N LEU A 41 -23.03 -5.65 -9.67
CA LEU A 41 -22.24 -4.58 -9.02
C LEU A 41 -21.42 -3.82 -10.07
N PRO A 42 -21.33 -2.50 -9.94
CA PRO A 42 -20.53 -1.72 -10.89
C PRO A 42 -19.07 -2.22 -10.97
N ARG A 43 -18.53 -2.14 -12.18
CA ARG A 43 -17.13 -2.52 -12.41
C ARG A 43 -16.23 -1.65 -11.55
N GLY A 44 -15.34 -2.27 -10.83
CA GLY A 44 -14.41 -1.55 -9.95
C GLY A 44 -14.96 -1.20 -8.58
N TYR A 45 -16.23 -1.50 -8.31
CA TYR A 45 -16.83 -1.25 -6.99
C TYR A 45 -16.05 -1.99 -5.92
N ASN A 46 -15.56 -1.26 -4.92
CA ASN A 46 -14.71 -1.79 -3.86
C ASN A 46 -15.11 -1.16 -2.51
N PRO A 47 -16.17 -1.67 -1.88
CA PRO A 47 -16.68 -1.07 -0.65
C PRO A 47 -15.90 -1.43 0.60
N ILE A 48 -14.95 -2.38 0.51
CA ILE A 48 -14.24 -2.92 1.67
C ILE A 48 -12.74 -2.73 1.49
N GLN A 49 -12.10 -2.12 2.48
CA GLN A 49 -10.65 -2.01 2.58
C GLN A 49 -10.25 -2.31 4.03
N PHE A 50 -9.10 -2.93 4.21
CA PHE A 50 -8.59 -3.25 5.54
C PHE A 50 -7.41 -2.34 5.88
N GLY A 51 -7.39 -1.89 7.13
CA GLY A 51 -6.31 -1.10 7.68
C GLY A 51 -5.78 -1.71 8.97
N SER A 52 -4.58 -1.33 9.32
CA SER A 52 -3.91 -1.76 10.56
C SER A 52 -3.07 -0.60 11.08
N TRP A 53 -2.89 -0.54 12.37
CA TRP A 53 -1.96 0.40 13.00
C TRP A 53 -0.72 -0.31 13.56
N MET A 54 -0.70 -1.63 13.51
CA MET A 54 0.41 -2.43 14.07
C MET A 54 1.69 -2.17 13.28
N GLY A 55 2.70 -1.63 13.95
CA GLY A 55 3.95 -1.20 13.32
C GLY A 55 3.91 0.23 12.77
N GLY A 56 2.79 0.95 12.98
CA GLY A 56 2.63 2.34 12.56
C GLY A 56 2.29 3.30 13.69
N ASP A 57 1.91 2.78 14.85
CA ASP A 57 1.47 3.58 15.99
C ASP A 57 2.64 3.91 16.92
N ARG A 58 3.11 5.15 16.89
CA ARG A 58 4.21 5.64 17.72
C ARG A 58 3.75 6.24 19.03
N ASP A 59 2.43 6.41 19.21
CA ASP A 59 1.90 7.09 20.39
C ASP A 59 2.21 6.26 21.64
N GLY A 60 3.14 6.79 22.46
CA GLY A 60 3.57 6.12 23.68
C GLY A 60 4.46 4.90 23.47
N ASN A 61 4.91 4.60 22.25
CA ASN A 61 5.72 3.41 21.98
C ASN A 61 7.01 3.77 21.22
N PRO A 62 8.14 3.92 21.93
CA PRO A 62 9.40 4.26 21.27
C PRO A 62 10.00 3.13 20.41
N ASN A 63 9.46 1.91 20.52
CA ASN A 63 9.94 0.78 19.74
C ASN A 63 9.37 0.73 18.32
N VAL A 64 8.37 1.56 18.02
CA VAL A 64 7.82 1.68 16.68
C VAL A 64 8.62 2.74 15.92
N THR A 65 9.63 2.28 15.20
CA THR A 65 10.57 3.12 14.45
C THR A 65 10.22 3.14 12.96
N ALA A 66 10.86 4.05 12.20
CA ALA A 66 10.73 4.08 10.74
C ALA A 66 11.17 2.74 10.13
N GLU A 67 12.20 2.12 10.68
CA GLU A 67 12.68 0.81 10.22
C GLU A 67 11.65 -0.28 10.46
N VAL A 68 11.03 -0.30 11.64
CA VAL A 68 9.95 -1.26 11.95
C VAL A 68 8.78 -1.06 11.00
N THR A 69 8.38 0.18 10.75
CA THR A 69 7.30 0.51 9.80
C THR A 69 7.61 -0.04 8.41
N LYS A 70 8.82 0.17 7.92
CA LYS A 70 9.27 -0.38 6.64
C LYS A 70 9.15 -1.90 6.59
N LYS A 71 9.63 -2.58 7.64
CA LYS A 71 9.60 -4.04 7.73
C LYS A 71 8.16 -4.57 7.74
N VAL A 72 7.26 -3.89 8.46
CA VAL A 72 5.84 -4.28 8.51
C VAL A 72 5.19 -4.14 7.14
N ILE A 73 5.42 -3.03 6.44
CA ILE A 73 4.88 -2.82 5.09
C ILE A 73 5.42 -3.89 4.13
N LEU A 74 6.72 -4.15 4.18
CA LEU A 74 7.34 -5.18 3.33
C LEU A 74 6.78 -6.58 3.65
N PHE A 75 6.59 -6.90 4.92
CA PHE A 75 6.01 -8.18 5.33
C PHE A 75 4.59 -8.34 4.79
N SER A 76 3.77 -7.29 4.90
CA SER A 76 2.40 -7.29 4.37
C SER A 76 2.38 -7.47 2.85
N ARG A 77 3.32 -6.83 2.13
CA ARG A 77 3.48 -6.99 0.68
C ARG A 77 3.94 -8.40 0.31
N TRP A 78 4.89 -8.93 1.07
CA TRP A 78 5.39 -10.30 0.90
C TRP A 78 4.26 -11.31 1.03
N GLN A 79 3.44 -11.16 2.07
CA GLN A 79 2.35 -12.08 2.36
C GLN A 79 1.28 -12.03 1.25
N ALA A 80 0.89 -10.83 0.81
CA ALA A 80 -0.07 -10.67 -0.27
C ALA A 80 0.46 -11.29 -1.57
N ALA A 81 1.74 -11.04 -1.91
CA ALA A 81 2.35 -11.58 -3.12
C ALA A 81 2.38 -13.11 -3.11
N LYS A 82 2.70 -13.72 -1.97
CA LYS A 82 2.70 -15.19 -1.85
C LYS A 82 1.29 -15.76 -2.06
N LEU A 83 0.29 -15.11 -1.47
CA LEU A 83 -1.10 -15.55 -1.63
C LEU A 83 -1.57 -15.42 -3.08
N TYR A 84 -1.26 -14.30 -3.74
CA TYR A 84 -1.61 -14.10 -5.14
C TYR A 84 -0.91 -15.11 -6.05
N GLU A 85 0.36 -15.37 -5.81
CA GLU A 85 1.11 -16.34 -6.62
C GLU A 85 0.49 -17.74 -6.52
N LYS A 86 0.11 -18.14 -5.32
CA LYS A 86 -0.56 -19.41 -5.07
C LYS A 86 -1.88 -19.51 -5.85
N GLU A 87 -2.74 -18.48 -5.72
CA GLU A 87 -4.03 -18.44 -6.39
C GLU A 87 -3.88 -18.38 -7.91
N LEU A 88 -2.94 -17.58 -8.40
CA LEU A 88 -2.71 -17.43 -9.83
C LEU A 88 -2.12 -18.70 -10.45
N THR A 89 -1.23 -19.37 -9.74
CA THR A 89 -0.66 -20.65 -10.20
C THR A 89 -1.77 -21.71 -10.36
N LYS A 90 -2.67 -21.77 -9.38
CA LYS A 90 -3.82 -22.67 -9.45
C LYS A 90 -4.72 -22.33 -10.65
N LEU A 91 -5.03 -21.04 -10.82
CA LEU A 91 -5.85 -20.57 -11.93
C LEU A 91 -5.22 -20.92 -13.29
N ILE A 92 -3.92 -20.70 -13.43
CA ILE A 92 -3.18 -20.97 -14.67
C ILE A 92 -3.27 -22.47 -15.05
N GLN A 93 -3.26 -23.37 -14.07
CA GLN A 93 -3.40 -24.79 -14.31
C GLN A 93 -4.75 -25.14 -14.97
N ASP A 94 -5.79 -24.38 -14.64
CA ASP A 94 -7.14 -24.60 -15.18
C ASP A 94 -7.35 -23.96 -16.57
N LEU A 95 -6.41 -23.12 -17.02
CA LEU A 95 -6.55 -22.33 -18.26
C LEU A 95 -5.86 -23.02 -19.45
N SER A 96 -6.39 -24.19 -19.84
CA SER A 96 -5.84 -24.98 -20.96
C SER A 96 -6.54 -24.70 -22.31
N MET A 97 -7.49 -23.76 -22.35
CA MET A 97 -8.23 -23.46 -23.57
C MET A 97 -7.37 -22.81 -24.63
N LYS A 98 -7.64 -23.17 -25.90
CA LYS A 98 -6.94 -22.61 -27.07
C LYS A 98 -7.58 -21.33 -27.57
N GLU A 99 -8.90 -21.25 -27.53
CA GLU A 99 -9.63 -20.09 -28.06
C GLU A 99 -9.52 -18.89 -27.11
N CYS A 100 -9.17 -17.75 -27.68
CA CYS A 100 -9.00 -16.51 -26.92
C CYS A 100 -9.24 -15.29 -27.79
N SER A 101 -9.39 -14.14 -27.15
CA SER A 101 -9.57 -12.85 -27.84
C SER A 101 -8.32 -12.47 -28.62
N PRO A 102 -8.46 -11.64 -29.70
CA PRO A 102 -7.33 -11.19 -30.50
C PRO A 102 -6.22 -10.51 -29.69
N LYS A 103 -6.59 -9.78 -28.64
CA LYS A 103 -5.64 -9.08 -27.77
C LYS A 103 -4.70 -10.06 -27.06
N ILE A 104 -5.25 -11.14 -26.53
CA ILE A 104 -4.46 -12.19 -25.86
C ILE A 104 -3.63 -12.94 -26.89
N LYS A 105 -4.23 -13.28 -28.05
CA LYS A 105 -3.55 -13.99 -29.12
C LYS A 105 -2.34 -13.20 -29.66
N LYS A 106 -2.44 -11.88 -29.75
CA LYS A 106 -1.34 -11.03 -30.19
C LYS A 106 -0.08 -11.20 -29.33
N ILE A 107 -0.27 -11.39 -28.01
CA ILE A 107 0.83 -11.58 -27.06
C ILE A 107 1.27 -13.02 -26.99
N ALA A 108 0.31 -13.97 -26.98
CA ALA A 108 0.56 -15.39 -26.83
C ALA A 108 1.06 -16.07 -28.11
N GLY A 109 0.88 -15.41 -29.28
CA GLY A 109 1.29 -15.98 -30.56
C GLY A 109 0.49 -17.25 -30.92
N ASN A 110 1.16 -18.25 -31.43
CA ASN A 110 0.55 -19.52 -31.85
C ASN A 110 0.51 -20.57 -30.73
N SER A 111 0.56 -20.16 -29.48
CA SER A 111 0.50 -21.07 -28.34
C SER A 111 -0.84 -21.82 -28.31
N PHE A 112 -0.78 -23.10 -27.94
CA PHE A 112 -1.98 -23.90 -27.66
C PHE A 112 -2.60 -23.55 -26.31
N GLU A 113 -1.87 -22.81 -25.45
CA GLU A 113 -2.33 -22.40 -24.13
C GLU A 113 -2.13 -20.90 -23.96
N PRO A 114 -2.87 -20.07 -24.73
CA PRO A 114 -2.60 -18.63 -24.79
C PRO A 114 -2.79 -17.90 -23.46
N TYR A 115 -3.73 -18.33 -22.63
CA TYR A 115 -3.95 -17.70 -21.32
C TYR A 115 -2.77 -17.91 -20.38
N ARG A 116 -2.16 -19.09 -20.42
CA ARG A 116 -0.97 -19.39 -19.60
C ARG A 116 0.20 -18.51 -20.01
N VAL A 117 0.42 -18.35 -21.30
CA VAL A 117 1.47 -17.48 -21.84
C VAL A 117 1.22 -16.03 -21.44
N TYR A 118 -0.04 -15.59 -21.56
CA TYR A 118 -0.44 -14.22 -21.25
C TYR A 118 -0.24 -13.86 -19.78
N LEU A 119 -0.55 -14.77 -18.86
CA LEU A 119 -0.48 -14.50 -17.41
C LEU A 119 0.90 -14.79 -16.81
N ARG A 120 1.79 -15.47 -17.53
CA ARG A 120 3.13 -15.81 -17.00
C ARG A 120 3.93 -14.58 -16.54
N PRO A 121 3.99 -13.48 -17.31
CA PRO A 121 4.78 -12.32 -16.85
C PRO A 121 4.32 -11.73 -15.52
N ILE A 122 3.02 -11.65 -15.28
CA ILE A 122 2.53 -11.10 -14.00
C ILE A 122 2.77 -12.10 -12.86
N ARG A 123 2.59 -13.41 -13.11
CA ARG A 123 2.91 -14.42 -12.10
C ARG A 123 4.38 -14.33 -11.71
N ASP A 124 5.26 -14.19 -12.70
CA ASP A 124 6.71 -14.12 -12.46
C ASP A 124 7.08 -12.83 -11.70
N LYS A 125 6.42 -11.72 -12.00
CA LYS A 125 6.65 -10.45 -11.27
C LYS A 125 6.18 -10.56 -9.82
N ILE A 126 5.04 -11.19 -9.57
CA ILE A 126 4.52 -11.44 -8.21
C ILE A 126 5.51 -12.32 -7.44
N ARG A 127 5.98 -13.39 -8.08
CA ARG A 127 6.97 -14.31 -7.47
C ARG A 127 8.27 -13.58 -7.16
N LEU A 128 8.80 -12.80 -8.10
CA LEU A 128 10.01 -12.01 -7.88
C LEU A 128 9.82 -11.04 -6.72
N THR A 129 8.65 -10.43 -6.61
CA THR A 129 8.33 -9.48 -5.53
C THR A 129 8.55 -10.13 -4.17
N TYR A 130 7.89 -11.28 -3.89
CA TYR A 130 8.05 -11.86 -2.56
C TYR A 130 9.44 -12.46 -2.34
N GLN A 131 10.09 -12.98 -3.39
CA GLN A 131 11.45 -13.51 -3.26
C GLN A 131 12.47 -12.42 -2.89
N LEU A 132 12.38 -11.25 -3.53
CA LEU A 132 13.28 -10.13 -3.23
C LEU A 132 13.03 -9.57 -1.83
N ILE A 133 11.76 -9.44 -1.44
CA ILE A 133 11.41 -8.97 -0.09
C ILE A 133 11.92 -9.97 0.95
N GLU A 134 11.72 -11.26 0.73
CA GLU A 134 12.18 -12.32 1.66
C GLU A 134 13.70 -12.28 1.85
N LYS A 135 14.46 -12.13 0.76
CA LYS A 135 15.92 -12.01 0.83
C LYS A 135 16.35 -10.76 1.61
N HIS A 136 15.62 -9.66 1.42
CA HIS A 136 15.89 -8.42 2.15
C HIS A 136 15.60 -8.57 3.65
N LEU A 137 14.46 -9.14 4.00
CA LEU A 137 14.04 -9.29 5.40
C LEU A 137 14.93 -10.29 6.16
N ASN A 138 15.36 -11.37 5.50
CA ASN A 138 16.14 -12.43 6.18
C ASN A 138 17.64 -12.13 6.20
N ASN A 139 18.19 -11.53 5.15
CA ASN A 139 19.63 -11.43 4.96
C ASN A 139 20.14 -9.99 4.80
N ASN A 140 19.29 -9.00 5.02
CA ASN A 140 19.60 -7.57 4.86
C ASN A 140 20.21 -7.22 3.49
N LYS A 141 19.88 -7.99 2.45
CA LYS A 141 20.33 -7.68 1.09
C LYS A 141 19.60 -6.41 0.59
N SER A 142 20.32 -5.61 -0.19
CA SER A 142 19.74 -4.42 -0.77
C SER A 142 18.47 -4.76 -1.57
N LEU A 143 17.43 -3.94 -1.44
CA LEU A 143 16.15 -4.17 -2.11
C LEU A 143 16.01 -3.21 -3.29
N ASN A 144 15.93 -3.76 -4.49
CA ASN A 144 15.64 -2.96 -5.68
C ASN A 144 14.12 -2.81 -5.83
N GLU A 145 13.60 -1.73 -5.28
CA GLU A 145 12.15 -1.48 -5.22
C GLU A 145 11.52 -1.31 -6.61
N LYS A 146 12.31 -0.96 -7.63
CA LYS A 146 11.81 -0.82 -9.01
C LYS A 146 11.36 -2.16 -9.60
N LYS A 147 11.87 -3.27 -9.07
CA LYS A 147 11.51 -4.62 -9.53
C LYS A 147 10.26 -5.17 -8.87
N LEU A 148 9.80 -4.51 -7.81
CA LEU A 148 8.66 -4.99 -7.04
C LEU A 148 7.34 -4.57 -7.68
N LEU A 149 6.31 -5.35 -7.37
CA LEU A 149 4.92 -4.96 -7.64
C LEU A 149 4.58 -3.72 -6.81
N THR A 150 4.12 -2.65 -7.44
CA THR A 150 3.83 -1.37 -6.77
C THR A 150 2.40 -0.88 -6.97
N ASP A 151 1.66 -1.48 -7.93
CA ASP A 151 0.29 -1.06 -8.24
C ASP A 151 -0.56 -2.30 -8.48
N LYS A 152 -1.69 -2.39 -7.79
CA LYS A 152 -2.65 -3.50 -7.98
C LYS A 152 -3.14 -3.61 -9.42
N ASN A 153 -3.12 -2.52 -10.18
CA ASN A 153 -3.53 -2.56 -11.58
C ASN A 153 -2.60 -3.39 -12.46
N GLU A 154 -1.36 -3.61 -12.02
CA GLU A 154 -0.45 -4.54 -12.70
C GLU A 154 -1.01 -5.97 -12.70
N ILE A 155 -1.79 -6.32 -11.67
CA ILE A 155 -2.48 -7.62 -11.57
C ILE A 155 -3.88 -7.53 -12.18
N LEU A 156 -4.65 -6.51 -11.83
CA LEU A 156 -6.06 -6.39 -12.22
C LEU A 156 -6.24 -6.32 -13.73
N LYS A 157 -5.40 -5.56 -14.43
CA LYS A 157 -5.55 -5.37 -15.86
C LYS A 157 -5.47 -6.69 -16.64
N PRO A 158 -4.40 -7.49 -16.48
CA PRO A 158 -4.36 -8.78 -17.20
C PRO A 158 -5.45 -9.76 -16.75
N LEU A 159 -5.84 -9.78 -15.47
CA LEU A 159 -6.92 -10.65 -15.01
C LEU A 159 -8.25 -10.27 -15.64
N ARG A 160 -8.55 -8.98 -15.75
CA ARG A 160 -9.79 -8.51 -16.41
C ARG A 160 -9.81 -8.86 -17.89
N GLU A 161 -8.68 -8.72 -18.56
CA GLU A 161 -8.56 -9.06 -19.99
C GLU A 161 -8.80 -10.55 -20.21
N VAL A 162 -8.24 -11.40 -19.35
CA VAL A 162 -8.48 -12.85 -19.40
C VAL A 162 -9.96 -13.15 -19.14
N ARG A 163 -10.57 -12.49 -18.16
CA ARG A 163 -11.98 -12.70 -17.83
C ARG A 163 -12.90 -12.33 -19.00
N GLU A 164 -12.66 -11.20 -19.64
CA GLU A 164 -13.43 -10.77 -20.82
C GLU A 164 -13.29 -11.77 -21.96
N SER A 165 -12.07 -12.23 -22.23
CA SER A 165 -11.80 -13.21 -23.26
C SER A 165 -12.49 -14.54 -22.98
N LEU A 166 -12.43 -15.05 -21.75
CA LEU A 166 -13.08 -16.28 -21.37
C LEU A 166 -14.60 -16.21 -21.52
N ASN A 167 -15.20 -15.08 -21.12
CA ASN A 167 -16.65 -14.89 -21.25
C ASN A 167 -17.10 -14.90 -22.70
N LEU A 168 -16.26 -14.43 -23.63
CA LEU A 168 -16.56 -14.40 -25.06
C LEU A 168 -16.23 -15.74 -25.75
N ASN A 169 -15.43 -16.61 -25.13
CA ASN A 169 -14.91 -17.83 -25.75
C ASN A 169 -15.27 -19.10 -24.94
N ARG A 170 -16.48 -19.13 -24.38
CA ARG A 170 -17.06 -20.29 -23.70
C ARG A 170 -16.35 -20.70 -22.40
N GLY A 171 -15.60 -19.77 -21.79
CA GLY A 171 -14.89 -19.99 -20.53
C GLY A 171 -15.60 -19.42 -19.31
N GLN A 172 -16.93 -19.18 -19.38
CA GLN A 172 -17.69 -18.50 -18.33
C GLN A 172 -17.57 -19.17 -16.97
N HIS A 173 -17.46 -20.50 -16.95
CA HIS A 173 -17.38 -21.25 -15.69
C HIS A 173 -16.08 -20.92 -14.90
N ILE A 174 -14.96 -20.63 -15.60
CA ILE A 174 -13.72 -20.18 -14.95
C ILE A 174 -13.75 -18.68 -14.72
N ALA A 175 -14.22 -17.91 -15.72
CA ALA A 175 -14.25 -16.45 -15.67
C ALA A 175 -15.06 -15.93 -14.48
N ASN A 176 -16.13 -16.61 -14.12
CA ASN A 176 -17.07 -16.16 -13.10
C ASN A 176 -16.97 -16.95 -11.77
N ALA A 177 -15.92 -17.74 -11.61
CA ALA A 177 -15.61 -18.49 -10.39
C ALA A 177 -14.25 -18.05 -9.84
N ASP A 178 -13.23 -18.89 -9.91
CA ASP A 178 -11.91 -18.64 -9.30
C ASP A 178 -11.25 -17.35 -9.81
N LEU A 179 -11.39 -17.05 -11.10
CA LEU A 179 -10.82 -15.81 -11.65
C LEU A 179 -11.50 -14.57 -11.08
N LEU A 180 -12.83 -14.59 -11.00
CA LEU A 180 -13.56 -13.46 -10.42
C LEU A 180 -13.24 -13.29 -8.93
N ASP A 181 -13.11 -14.41 -8.21
CA ASP A 181 -12.72 -14.39 -6.80
C ASP A 181 -11.32 -13.74 -6.63
N LEU A 182 -10.38 -14.10 -7.48
CA LEU A 182 -9.04 -13.49 -7.44
C LEU A 182 -9.11 -11.99 -7.75
N ILE A 183 -9.89 -11.58 -8.74
CA ILE A 183 -10.09 -10.15 -9.06
C ILE A 183 -10.65 -9.41 -7.84
N ARG A 184 -11.62 -10.00 -7.16
CA ARG A 184 -12.23 -9.40 -5.95
C ARG A 184 -11.21 -9.26 -4.83
N ARG A 185 -10.35 -10.27 -4.63
CA ARG A 185 -9.26 -10.19 -3.65
C ARG A 185 -8.28 -9.05 -3.97
N VAL A 186 -7.86 -8.95 -5.23
CA VAL A 186 -6.92 -7.89 -5.63
C VAL A 186 -7.55 -6.50 -5.47
N ARG A 187 -8.83 -6.35 -5.78
CA ARG A 187 -9.53 -5.08 -5.55
C ARG A 187 -9.55 -4.69 -4.08
N CYS A 188 -9.86 -5.65 -3.22
CA CYS A 188 -10.00 -5.41 -1.78
C CYS A 188 -8.65 -5.18 -1.10
N PHE A 189 -7.72 -6.10 -1.30
CA PHE A 189 -6.44 -6.09 -0.58
C PHE A 189 -5.37 -5.22 -1.27
N GLY A 190 -5.38 -5.15 -2.60
CA GLY A 190 -4.33 -4.44 -3.32
C GLY A 190 -3.02 -5.20 -3.28
N ILE A 191 -1.90 -4.47 -3.14
CA ILE A 191 -0.55 -5.06 -3.15
C ILE A 191 -0.05 -5.46 -1.75
N ASN A 192 -0.87 -5.25 -0.72
CA ASN A 192 -0.56 -5.66 0.67
C ASN A 192 -1.87 -6.11 1.33
N LEU A 193 -1.78 -6.81 2.46
CA LEU A 193 -2.99 -7.34 3.11
C LEU A 193 -3.79 -6.29 3.84
N ALA A 194 -3.12 -5.26 4.40
CA ALA A 194 -3.80 -4.17 5.10
C ALA A 194 -3.00 -2.89 4.91
N ARG A 195 -3.70 -1.80 4.67
CA ARG A 195 -3.06 -0.48 4.62
C ARG A 195 -2.59 -0.10 6.02
N LEU A 196 -1.42 0.48 6.11
CA LEU A 196 -0.83 0.83 7.41
C LEU A 196 -1.13 2.28 7.76
N ASP A 197 -1.81 2.47 8.89
CA ASP A 197 -2.00 3.79 9.50
C ASP A 197 -0.75 4.16 10.29
N ILE A 198 -0.32 5.40 10.15
CA ILE A 198 0.73 5.98 10.98
C ILE A 198 0.02 6.81 12.06
N ARG A 199 0.40 6.62 13.31
CA ARG A 199 -0.15 7.38 14.43
C ARG A 199 0.98 8.02 15.22
N GLN A 200 0.85 9.34 15.50
CA GLN A 200 1.88 10.08 16.21
C GLN A 200 1.24 11.27 16.94
N GLU A 201 1.81 11.62 18.07
CA GLU A 201 1.37 12.76 18.89
C GLU A 201 1.77 14.09 18.24
N SER A 202 0.88 15.09 18.29
CA SER A 202 1.08 16.41 17.70
C SER A 202 2.34 17.11 18.22
N SER A 203 2.66 16.94 19.49
CA SER A 203 3.85 17.55 20.11
C SER A 203 5.15 17.09 19.46
N SER A 204 5.19 15.86 18.95
CA SER A 204 6.39 15.32 18.27
C SER A 204 6.66 16.06 16.96
N HIS A 205 5.61 16.42 16.23
CA HIS A 205 5.75 17.21 15.00
C HIS A 205 6.21 18.64 15.31
N GLU A 206 5.63 19.26 16.33
CA GLU A 206 6.02 20.60 16.73
C GLU A 206 7.49 20.68 17.15
N LYS A 207 7.96 19.69 17.93
CA LYS A 207 9.37 19.61 18.36
C LYS A 207 10.32 19.52 17.16
N LEU A 208 9.98 18.68 16.17
CA LEU A 208 10.80 18.56 14.96
C LEU A 208 10.82 19.87 14.18
N ILE A 209 9.66 20.49 13.97
CA ILE A 209 9.58 21.76 13.22
C ILE A 209 10.34 22.86 13.95
N ALA A 210 10.21 22.95 15.27
CA ALA A 210 10.95 23.93 16.08
C ALA A 210 12.47 23.76 15.88
N ASP A 211 12.95 22.52 15.91
CA ASP A 211 14.38 22.22 15.72
C ASP A 211 14.86 22.66 14.33
N VAL A 212 14.15 22.26 13.28
CA VAL A 212 14.61 22.55 11.91
C VAL A 212 14.47 24.03 11.54
N LEU A 213 13.42 24.72 12.01
CA LEU A 213 13.25 26.13 11.74
C LEU A 213 14.28 26.98 12.52
N ASN A 214 14.61 26.57 13.74
CA ASN A 214 15.68 27.25 14.47
C ASN A 214 17.03 27.09 13.77
N LYS A 215 17.34 25.87 13.30
CA LYS A 215 18.61 25.64 12.59
C LYS A 215 18.70 26.43 11.28
N LYS A 216 17.62 26.45 10.52
CA LYS A 216 17.63 27.07 9.17
C LYS A 216 17.47 28.59 9.22
N TYR A 217 16.52 29.07 10.02
CA TYR A 217 16.08 30.47 9.98
C TYR A 217 16.23 31.24 11.31
N LYS A 218 16.71 30.57 12.37
CA LYS A 218 16.81 31.13 13.73
C LYS A 218 15.44 31.56 14.27
N ILE A 219 14.39 30.86 13.88
CA ILE A 219 13.02 31.14 14.35
C ILE A 219 12.71 30.24 15.54
N ASN A 220 12.20 30.81 16.62
CA ASN A 220 11.69 30.09 17.78
C ASN A 220 10.20 29.76 17.53
N PHE A 221 9.96 28.66 16.83
CA PHE A 221 8.62 28.28 16.39
C PHE A 221 7.66 28.07 17.56
N SER A 222 8.12 27.44 18.64
CA SER A 222 7.27 27.14 19.80
C SER A 222 6.71 28.36 20.48
N SER A 223 7.43 29.50 20.42
CA SER A 223 6.99 30.77 21.06
C SER A 223 6.01 31.56 20.19
N LEU A 224 5.80 31.17 18.95
CA LEU A 224 4.92 31.92 18.05
C LEU A 224 3.43 31.69 18.41
N SER A 225 2.62 32.71 18.21
CA SER A 225 1.17 32.59 18.32
C SER A 225 0.65 31.66 17.23
N GLU A 226 -0.54 31.11 17.43
CA GLU A 226 -1.17 30.15 16.48
C GLU A 226 -1.23 30.74 15.07
N SER A 227 -1.68 32.01 14.94
CA SER A 227 -1.77 32.64 13.63
C SER A 227 -0.41 32.78 12.95
N LYS A 228 0.64 33.11 13.73
CA LYS A 228 2.00 33.20 13.18
C LYS A 228 2.53 31.83 12.73
N LYS A 229 2.24 30.76 13.50
CA LYS A 229 2.63 29.39 13.10
C LYS A 229 1.99 29.03 11.77
N ILE A 230 0.68 29.27 11.65
CA ILE A 230 -0.07 28.96 10.42
C ILE A 230 0.49 29.75 9.23
N ASN A 231 0.69 31.05 9.40
CA ASN A 231 1.18 31.93 8.32
C ASN A 231 2.58 31.49 7.86
N LEU A 232 3.47 31.21 8.83
CA LEU A 232 4.83 30.77 8.51
C LEU A 232 4.83 29.46 7.72
N LEU A 233 4.13 28.44 8.21
CA LEU A 233 4.08 27.13 7.54
C LEU A 233 3.47 27.26 6.14
N ASN A 234 2.37 28.00 6.01
CA ASN A 234 1.73 28.24 4.71
C ASN A 234 2.68 28.96 3.75
N SER A 235 3.42 29.95 4.24
CA SER A 235 4.39 30.69 3.41
C SER A 235 5.48 29.76 2.89
N LEU A 236 6.04 28.92 3.76
CA LEU A 236 7.10 27.98 3.37
C LEU A 236 6.58 26.95 2.36
N ILE A 237 5.37 26.46 2.55
CA ILE A 237 4.74 25.51 1.62
C ILE A 237 4.52 26.16 0.26
N LYS A 238 3.91 27.36 0.23
CA LYS A 238 3.62 28.10 -1.00
C LYS A 238 4.89 28.46 -1.77
N GLN A 239 5.93 28.83 -1.07
CA GLN A 239 7.22 29.15 -1.68
C GLN A 239 8.05 27.93 -2.05
N LYS A 240 7.55 26.72 -1.76
CA LYS A 240 8.25 25.45 -2.04
C LYS A 240 9.64 25.43 -1.42
N LYS A 241 9.74 25.92 -0.19
CA LYS A 241 11.02 25.95 0.55
C LYS A 241 11.27 24.57 1.17
N TYR A 242 12.07 23.76 0.49
CA TYR A 242 12.43 22.40 0.91
C TYR A 242 13.87 22.43 1.43
N PHE A 243 14.07 22.04 2.68
CA PHE A 243 15.39 22.20 3.31
C PHE A 243 15.72 21.13 4.36
N ILE A 244 14.72 20.40 4.85
CA ILE A 244 14.95 19.53 6.01
C ILE A 244 15.93 18.38 5.64
N ASN A 245 15.89 17.88 4.41
CA ASN A 245 16.81 16.82 3.97
C ASN A 245 18.28 17.24 4.04
N ASN A 246 18.56 18.55 3.97
CA ASN A 246 19.92 19.08 4.00
C ASN A 246 20.39 19.45 5.42
N LEU A 247 19.55 19.21 6.44
CA LEU A 247 19.89 19.53 7.81
C LEU A 247 20.30 18.29 8.60
N LYS A 248 21.30 18.44 9.45
CA LYS A 248 21.69 17.38 10.38
C LYS A 248 20.81 17.46 11.62
N ILE A 249 19.89 16.52 11.77
CA ILE A 249 19.02 16.42 12.94
C ILE A 249 19.74 15.54 13.98
N LYS A 250 20.14 16.15 15.11
CA LYS A 250 20.92 15.47 16.15
C LYS A 250 20.03 14.79 17.19
N HIS A 251 18.90 15.43 17.54
CA HIS A 251 18.01 14.91 18.56
C HIS A 251 17.38 13.60 18.08
N LYS A 252 17.53 12.53 18.86
CA LYS A 252 17.13 11.17 18.47
C LYS A 252 15.65 11.10 18.08
N ASP A 253 14.77 11.65 18.91
CA ASP A 253 13.33 11.56 18.66
C ASP A 253 12.93 12.36 17.41
N ASN A 254 13.48 13.57 17.26
CA ASN A 254 13.23 14.39 16.06
C ASN A 254 13.72 13.68 14.80
N LYS A 255 14.89 13.04 14.88
CA LYS A 255 15.46 12.28 13.77
C LYS A 255 14.53 11.12 13.41
N GLU A 256 13.96 10.45 14.42
CA GLU A 256 13.06 9.32 14.17
C GLU A 256 11.75 9.78 13.52
N VAL A 257 11.19 10.91 13.99
CA VAL A 257 10.00 11.49 13.34
C VAL A 257 10.31 11.82 11.88
N TRP A 258 11.44 12.47 11.61
CA TRP A 258 11.83 12.79 10.22
C TRP A 258 12.07 11.54 9.38
N ASN A 259 12.73 10.53 9.92
CA ASN A 259 12.94 9.25 9.23
C ASN A 259 11.61 8.59 8.87
N THR A 260 10.59 8.72 9.72
CA THR A 260 9.26 8.20 9.44
C THR A 260 8.66 8.90 8.21
N PHE A 261 8.70 10.22 8.15
CA PHE A 261 8.20 10.95 6.98
C PHE A 261 8.95 10.57 5.71
N LYS A 262 10.28 10.44 5.78
CA LYS A 262 11.08 10.00 4.63
C LYS A 262 10.72 8.59 4.18
N GLN A 263 10.46 7.70 5.14
CA GLN A 263 10.11 6.31 4.83
C GLN A 263 8.75 6.23 4.14
N ILE A 264 7.73 6.87 4.74
CA ILE A 264 6.38 6.78 4.19
C ILE A 264 6.26 7.46 2.82
N SER A 265 7.07 8.49 2.56
CA SER A 265 7.07 9.16 1.25
C SER A 265 7.59 8.27 0.12
N LYS A 266 8.31 7.20 0.45
CA LYS A 266 8.86 6.26 -0.53
C LYS A 266 7.96 5.05 -0.77
N GLU A 267 7.00 4.82 0.13
CA GLU A 267 6.13 3.64 0.06
C GLU A 267 5.06 3.83 -1.03
N PRO A 268 4.62 2.74 -1.67
CA PRO A 268 3.48 2.84 -2.58
C PRO A 268 2.27 3.39 -1.83
N GLU A 269 1.58 4.35 -2.43
CA GLU A 269 0.39 4.98 -1.84
C GLU A 269 -0.64 3.93 -1.42
N GLN A 270 -0.75 2.85 -2.19
CA GLN A 270 -1.72 1.78 -1.93
C GLN A 270 -1.43 1.01 -0.64
N CYS A 271 -0.20 1.09 -0.12
CA CYS A 271 0.19 0.44 1.14
C CYS A 271 -0.13 1.30 2.37
N MET A 272 -0.40 2.59 2.17
CA MET A 272 -0.57 3.54 3.26
C MET A 272 -2.04 3.82 3.52
N GLY A 273 -2.41 3.84 4.80
CA GLY A 273 -3.71 4.26 5.28
C GLY A 273 -3.69 5.74 5.67
N ALA A 274 -4.28 6.04 6.83
CA ALA A 274 -4.35 7.40 7.35
C ALA A 274 -3.09 7.76 8.14
N TYR A 275 -2.75 9.04 8.15
CA TYR A 275 -1.81 9.59 9.14
C TYR A 275 -2.67 10.21 10.25
N VAL A 276 -2.66 9.60 11.41
CA VAL A 276 -3.50 9.97 12.55
C VAL A 276 -2.66 10.79 13.54
N ILE A 277 -3.16 11.96 13.89
CA ILE A 277 -2.48 12.86 14.83
C ILE A 277 -3.24 12.83 16.15
N SER A 278 -2.61 12.25 17.19
CA SER A 278 -3.21 12.26 18.52
C SER A 278 -2.95 13.60 19.20
N MET A 279 -3.76 13.93 20.18
CA MET A 279 -3.68 15.17 20.97
C MET A 279 -3.75 16.44 20.10
N THR A 280 -4.42 16.37 18.97
CA THR A 280 -4.64 17.50 18.05
C THR A 280 -5.61 18.48 18.70
N SER A 281 -5.23 19.74 18.80
CA SER A 281 -6.07 20.77 19.38
C SER A 281 -6.10 22.06 18.55
N LYS A 282 -5.21 22.19 17.58
CA LYS A 282 -5.01 23.43 16.82
C LYS A 282 -4.83 23.14 15.33
N ALA A 283 -5.18 24.11 14.50
CA ALA A 283 -4.99 24.01 13.06
C ALA A 283 -3.52 23.80 12.68
N SER A 284 -2.60 24.44 13.44
CA SER A 284 -1.16 24.26 13.18
C SER A 284 -0.68 22.83 13.40
N ASP A 285 -1.38 22.02 14.22
CA ASP A 285 -1.02 20.61 14.41
C ASP A 285 -1.20 19.83 13.09
N ILE A 286 -2.30 20.09 12.40
CA ILE A 286 -2.58 19.47 11.10
C ILE A 286 -1.62 20.00 10.03
N LEU A 287 -1.44 21.31 10.00
CA LEU A 287 -0.58 21.97 9.02
C LEU A 287 0.88 21.54 9.20
N SER A 288 1.30 21.25 10.42
CA SER A 288 2.64 20.72 10.72
C SER A 288 2.89 19.38 10.00
N VAL A 289 1.94 18.47 10.09
CA VAL A 289 2.05 17.17 9.39
C VAL A 289 2.10 17.39 7.88
N TYR A 290 1.23 18.23 7.35
CA TYR A 290 1.21 18.53 5.91
C TYR A 290 2.54 19.14 5.47
N PHE A 291 3.09 20.08 6.24
CA PHE A 291 4.40 20.68 5.96
C PHE A 291 5.50 19.62 5.92
N LEU A 292 5.54 18.73 6.92
CA LEU A 292 6.56 17.67 6.98
C LEU A 292 6.41 16.68 5.83
N GLN A 293 5.17 16.33 5.44
CA GLN A 293 4.92 15.47 4.27
C GLN A 293 5.47 16.14 3.00
N LYS A 294 5.20 17.43 2.80
CA LYS A 294 5.69 18.15 1.63
C LYS A 294 7.21 18.22 1.61
N GLN A 295 7.85 18.42 2.78
CA GLN A 295 9.31 18.39 2.87
C GLN A 295 9.90 17.03 2.47
N ALA A 296 9.22 15.93 2.84
CA ALA A 296 9.71 14.57 2.58
C ALA A 296 9.44 14.09 1.14
N GLU A 297 8.34 14.53 0.54
CA GLU A 297 7.95 14.14 -0.83
C GLU A 297 8.90 14.68 -1.89
N THR A 298 9.55 15.81 -1.60
CA THR A 298 10.50 16.37 -2.56
C THR A 298 11.76 15.51 -2.58
N LYS A 299 11.88 14.76 -3.63
CA LYS A 299 13.18 14.22 -4.02
C LYS A 299 14.06 15.43 -4.32
N ASN A 300 15.29 15.47 -3.73
CA ASN A 300 16.28 16.47 -4.11
C ASN A 300 16.39 16.49 -5.63
N UNK A 301 15.70 17.44 -6.11
CA UNK A 301 15.72 17.64 -7.12
C UNK A 301 16.05 17.72 -7.08
#